data_91dbe93f5e01c04c13532bbecdfeea5f
#
_entry.id   91dbe93f5e01c04c13532bbecdfeea5f
#
_cell.length_a   1.000
_cell.length_b   1.000
_cell.length_c   1.000
_cell.angle_alpha   90.00
_cell.angle_beta   90.00
_cell.angle_gamma   90.00
#
_symmetry.space_group_name_H-M   'P 1'
#
loop_
_entity.id
_entity.type
_entity.pdbx_description
1 polymer ?
#
loop_
_entity_poly.entity_id
_entity_poly.type
_entity_poly.pdbx_seq_one_letter_code
_entity_poly.pdbx_strand_id
1 'polypeptide(L)'
;MFATRLVVVLLSFVILTRCQYQYTIGAANTPFQTGLHHLASYNTTPNTMGGGQGIRTVAYFVNWAIYARNHTPQDLPADSLTHVLYSFANVRPESGEVYLTDPWSDTDKHFDGDSWNDPGTNVYGCIKQLFKLKQRNRNFKILLSIGGWTYSSNFANPASTVTGRQTFARTAVQLLEDLGFDGIDIDWEYPQNDAQASDYVQLLQEVRRQLDQAEQKRRSRVHFLLTVACPAGAQNYQKLRIAEMDRYLDFWNLMAYDYAGSWDQIAGHQSNWYADPNNNAATPFSTDAALKSYLGHGVRNNKMIIGVPLYGRAFMGTKGPGSSFNGVGDGSWENGVWDYKSLPKSECQVQNDAKLIASWCYNPSAGTMISYDTPEMVSMKAGLVNQYGFGGGMWWESSADKPFGQQSLIETFLHSCGGQHRLEQQSNCLEYPESKYDNIRNLNC
;
A
#
# COMPACT_ATOMS: atom_id res chain seq x y z
N MET A 1 7.15 81.52 17.78
CA MET A 1 7.08 81.04 19.17
C MET A 1 6.83 79.57 19.12
N PHE A 2 7.83 78.83 19.51
CA PHE A 2 7.90 77.36 19.39
C PHE A 2 7.10 76.69 20.50
N ALA A 3 6.34 75.67 20.19
CA ALA A 3 5.79 74.72 21.13
C ALA A 3 6.12 73.29 20.64
N THR A 4 7.07 72.70 21.35
CA THR A 4 7.59 71.35 21.17
C THR A 4 6.57 70.35 21.71
N ARG A 5 6.09 69.42 20.89
CA ARG A 5 5.30 68.26 21.31
C ARG A 5 6.20 67.03 21.44
N LEU A 6 6.31 66.56 22.66
CA LEU A 6 6.97 65.31 23.08
C LEU A 6 6.08 64.12 22.66
N VAL A 7 6.61 63.24 21.81
CA VAL A 7 5.95 61.97 21.47
C VAL A 7 6.55 60.90 22.35
N VAL A 8 5.75 60.35 23.26
CA VAL A 8 6.08 59.19 24.08
C VAL A 8 5.76 57.94 23.27
N VAL A 9 6.80 57.19 22.90
CA VAL A 9 6.65 55.86 22.29
C VAL A 9 6.55 54.84 23.40
N LEU A 10 5.37 54.25 23.58
CA LEU A 10 5.14 53.09 24.44
C LEU A 10 5.53 51.83 23.66
N LEU A 11 6.67 51.24 24.03
CA LEU A 11 7.03 49.88 23.62
C LEU A 11 6.21 48.85 24.43
N SER A 12 5.24 48.25 23.79
CA SER A 12 4.53 47.10 24.32
C SER A 12 5.37 45.84 24.09
N PHE A 13 5.99 45.30 25.13
CA PHE A 13 6.59 43.97 25.14
C PHE A 13 5.48 42.93 25.10
N VAL A 14 5.30 42.24 23.98
CA VAL A 14 4.50 41.02 23.90
C VAL A 14 5.40 39.87 24.40
N ILE A 15 5.10 39.39 25.59
CA ILE A 15 5.70 38.14 26.12
C ILE A 15 5.00 36.98 25.46
N LEU A 16 5.65 36.34 24.50
CA LEU A 16 5.26 35.06 23.96
C LEU A 16 5.58 33.96 24.99
N THR A 17 4.58 33.57 25.76
CA THR A 17 4.64 32.36 26.57
C THR A 17 4.56 31.15 25.62
N ARG A 18 5.71 30.54 25.39
CA ARG A 18 5.79 29.19 24.81
C ARG A 18 5.18 28.20 25.80
N CYS A 19 3.99 27.70 25.52
CA CYS A 19 3.47 26.50 26.16
C CYS A 19 4.27 25.30 25.63
N GLN A 20 5.32 24.90 26.35
CA GLN A 20 5.97 23.61 26.19
C GLN A 20 5.06 22.56 26.82
N TYR A 21 4.31 21.83 25.98
CA TYR A 21 3.75 20.56 26.44
C TYR A 21 4.91 19.56 26.58
N GLN A 22 5.41 19.44 27.81
CA GLN A 22 6.21 18.27 28.17
C GLN A 22 5.27 17.08 28.28
N TYR A 23 5.31 16.20 27.28
CA TYR A 23 4.80 14.85 27.45
C TYR A 23 5.75 14.13 28.40
N THR A 24 5.36 14.07 29.65
CA THR A 24 5.94 13.11 30.60
C THR A 24 5.51 11.73 30.13
N ILE A 25 6.44 10.98 29.55
CA ILE A 25 6.29 9.55 29.35
C ILE A 25 6.29 8.93 30.74
N GLY A 26 5.11 8.85 31.34
CA GLY A 26 4.88 7.98 32.46
C GLY A 26 5.08 6.56 31.97
N ALA A 27 6.05 5.86 32.52
CA ALA A 27 6.20 4.41 32.37
C ALA A 27 4.93 3.77 32.94
N ALA A 28 3.90 3.64 32.12
CA ALA A 28 2.76 2.79 32.39
C ALA A 28 3.20 1.35 32.10
N ASN A 29 3.65 0.69 33.14
CA ASN A 29 3.73 -0.76 33.16
C ASN A 29 2.34 -1.33 32.90
N THR A 30 2.25 -2.10 31.80
CA THR A 30 1.29 -3.18 31.47
C THR A 30 -0.17 -2.83 31.18
N PRO A 31 -0.59 -3.17 29.94
CA PRO A 31 -1.54 -4.26 29.78
C PRO A 31 -1.15 -5.30 28.69
N PHE A 32 0.12 -5.47 28.39
CA PHE A 32 0.57 -6.42 27.34
C PHE A 32 0.61 -7.89 27.80
N GLN A 33 0.35 -8.21 29.06
CA GLN A 33 0.51 -9.59 29.57
C GLN A 33 -0.73 -10.50 29.47
N THR A 34 -1.91 -9.99 29.16
CA THR A 34 -3.12 -10.85 29.15
C THR A 34 -3.51 -11.42 27.76
N GLY A 35 -2.81 -11.01 26.68
CA GLY A 35 -3.01 -11.55 25.33
C GLY A 35 -2.03 -12.66 24.93
N LEU A 36 -1.08 -13.04 25.80
CA LEU A 36 0.07 -13.90 25.49
C LEU A 36 -0.24 -15.38 25.26
N HIS A 37 -1.45 -15.88 25.52
CA HIS A 37 -1.76 -17.31 25.40
C HIS A 37 -2.02 -17.81 23.97
N HIS A 38 -2.13 -16.93 22.96
CA HIS A 38 -2.23 -17.32 21.54
C HIS A 38 -0.94 -17.11 20.73
N LEU A 39 0.13 -16.65 21.37
CA LEU A 39 1.32 -16.11 20.71
C LEU A 39 2.42 -17.16 20.37
N ALA A 40 2.18 -18.45 20.60
CA ALA A 40 3.23 -19.46 20.49
C ALA A 40 3.43 -20.08 19.09
N SER A 41 2.94 -19.49 18.01
CA SER A 41 2.87 -20.19 16.73
C SER A 41 3.49 -19.52 15.49
N TYR A 42 4.06 -18.34 15.60
CA TYR A 42 4.97 -17.90 14.54
C TYR A 42 6.35 -18.45 14.84
N ASN A 43 6.95 -19.20 13.90
CA ASN A 43 8.33 -19.69 14.06
C ASN A 43 9.26 -18.50 14.30
N THR A 44 9.44 -18.15 15.56
CA THR A 44 10.44 -17.21 16.01
C THR A 44 11.76 -17.96 16.15
N THR A 45 12.44 -18.25 15.05
CA THR A 45 13.89 -18.15 15.13
C THR A 45 14.14 -16.68 15.44
N PRO A 46 14.79 -16.34 16.58
CA PRO A 46 15.18 -14.97 16.82
C PRO A 46 16.02 -14.56 15.62
N ASN A 47 15.45 -13.74 14.73
CA ASN A 47 16.27 -13.01 13.80
C ASN A 47 17.10 -12.07 14.68
N THR A 48 18.29 -12.55 15.06
CA THR A 48 19.38 -11.62 15.36
C THR A 48 19.36 -10.69 14.16
N MET A 49 19.05 -9.43 14.39
CA MET A 49 19.01 -8.36 13.39
C MET A 49 20.32 -8.45 12.59
N GLY A 50 20.33 -9.35 11.61
CA GLY A 50 21.34 -9.41 10.56
C GLY A 50 21.19 -8.10 9.80
N GLY A 51 22.15 -7.22 9.93
CA GLY A 51 22.12 -5.87 9.41
C GLY A 51 21.62 -5.84 7.97
N GLY A 52 20.63 -4.95 7.69
CA GLY A 52 20.51 -4.44 6.36
C GLY A 52 19.13 -4.26 5.76
N GLN A 53 18.05 -4.83 6.27
CA GLN A 53 16.72 -4.55 5.68
C GLN A 53 15.84 -3.81 6.70
N GLY A 54 15.63 -2.49 6.45
CA GLY A 54 14.67 -1.68 7.19
C GLY A 54 13.21 -2.07 6.89
N ILE A 55 12.28 -1.36 7.53
CA ILE A 55 10.82 -1.49 7.30
C ILE A 55 10.48 -0.93 5.91
N ARG A 56 9.62 -1.63 5.18
CA ARG A 56 9.04 -1.12 3.93
C ARG A 56 7.71 -0.44 4.21
N THR A 57 7.53 0.68 3.57
CA THR A 57 6.27 1.42 3.51
C THR A 57 5.87 1.51 2.04
N VAL A 58 4.80 0.78 1.67
CA VAL A 58 4.39 0.55 0.29
C VAL A 58 3.01 1.19 0.07
N ALA A 59 2.85 2.09 -0.87
CA ALA A 59 1.56 2.69 -1.18
C ALA A 59 1.16 2.45 -2.64
N TYR A 60 -0.08 2.06 -2.86
CA TYR A 60 -0.66 2.11 -4.19
C TYR A 60 -0.97 3.55 -4.59
N PHE A 61 -0.51 3.95 -5.76
CA PHE A 61 -0.92 5.19 -6.43
C PHE A 61 -1.70 4.84 -7.68
N VAL A 62 -2.97 5.18 -7.70
CA VAL A 62 -3.85 4.86 -8.82
C VAL A 62 -3.83 5.99 -9.86
N ASN A 63 -3.62 5.67 -11.15
CA ASN A 63 -3.46 6.65 -12.21
C ASN A 63 -4.70 7.55 -12.41
N TRP A 64 -5.89 7.07 -12.05
CA TRP A 64 -7.12 7.87 -12.09
C TRP A 64 -7.29 8.82 -10.89
N ALA A 65 -6.37 8.82 -9.91
CA ALA A 65 -6.46 9.73 -8.76
C ALA A 65 -6.31 11.21 -9.14
N ILE A 66 -5.66 11.50 -10.25
CA ILE A 66 -5.45 12.88 -10.75
C ILE A 66 -6.73 13.58 -11.20
N TYR A 67 -7.82 12.85 -11.39
CA TYR A 67 -9.13 13.39 -11.80
C TYR A 67 -9.95 13.84 -10.59
N ALA A 68 -11.12 13.27 -10.39
CA ALA A 68 -12.05 13.69 -9.34
C ALA A 68 -11.49 13.60 -7.92
N ARG A 69 -10.53 12.70 -7.66
CA ARG A 69 -9.85 12.60 -6.35
C ARG A 69 -8.86 13.74 -6.11
N ASN A 70 -8.43 14.42 -7.19
CA ASN A 70 -7.48 15.54 -7.17
C ASN A 70 -6.21 15.23 -6.34
N HIS A 71 -5.66 14.03 -6.55
CA HIS A 71 -4.45 13.55 -5.90
C HIS A 71 -3.39 13.24 -6.96
N THR A 72 -2.25 13.89 -6.85
CA THR A 72 -1.16 13.82 -7.83
C THR A 72 0.08 13.18 -7.20
N PRO A 73 1.09 12.76 -7.99
CA PRO A 73 2.31 12.23 -7.43
C PRO A 73 3.04 13.17 -6.46
N GLN A 74 2.84 14.48 -6.61
CA GLN A 74 3.43 15.50 -5.74
C GLN A 74 2.84 15.49 -4.33
N ASP A 75 1.62 14.93 -4.17
CA ASP A 75 0.94 14.81 -2.88
C ASP A 75 1.42 13.59 -2.06
N LEU A 76 2.19 12.69 -2.68
CA LEU A 76 2.73 11.53 -1.98
C LEU A 76 3.75 11.94 -0.92
N PRO A 77 3.69 11.35 0.29
CA PRO A 77 4.69 11.57 1.34
C PRO A 77 5.97 10.77 1.04
N ALA A 78 6.68 11.15 -0.05
CA ALA A 78 7.79 10.39 -0.61
C ALA A 78 8.95 10.14 0.37
N ASP A 79 9.15 11.01 1.37
CA ASP A 79 10.17 10.81 2.41
C ASP A 79 9.78 9.76 3.47
N SER A 80 8.52 9.37 3.48
CA SER A 80 7.95 8.37 4.40
C SER A 80 7.58 7.06 3.69
N LEU A 81 7.71 7.01 2.36
CA LEU A 81 7.47 5.83 1.54
C LEU A 81 8.78 5.26 1.00
N THR A 82 8.90 3.95 1.03
CA THR A 82 10.00 3.22 0.37
C THR A 82 9.61 2.75 -1.02
N HIS A 83 8.34 2.42 -1.23
CA HIS A 83 7.83 1.90 -2.49
C HIS A 83 6.49 2.52 -2.84
N VAL A 84 6.29 2.78 -4.13
CA VAL A 84 4.98 3.09 -4.72
C VAL A 84 4.67 2.06 -5.80
N LEU A 85 3.48 1.50 -5.76
CA LEU A 85 2.94 0.63 -6.78
C LEU A 85 2.04 1.49 -7.69
N TYR A 86 2.53 1.80 -8.88
CA TYR A 86 1.81 2.60 -9.87
C TYR A 86 0.75 1.75 -10.56
N SER A 87 -0.53 2.07 -10.39
CA SER A 87 -1.66 1.18 -10.69
C SER A 87 -2.63 1.81 -11.68
N PHE A 88 -3.09 1.11 -12.69
CA PHE A 88 -2.71 -0.22 -13.11
C PHE A 88 -2.39 -0.25 -14.59
N ALA A 89 -1.38 -1.02 -14.98
CA ALA A 89 -1.27 -1.50 -16.35
C ALA A 89 -2.24 -2.68 -16.56
N ASN A 90 -2.65 -2.91 -17.80
CA ASN A 90 -3.55 -3.99 -18.19
C ASN A 90 -2.84 -5.01 -19.07
N VAL A 91 -3.46 -6.16 -19.27
CA VAL A 91 -2.98 -7.27 -20.09
C VAL A 91 -3.97 -7.51 -21.24
N ARG A 92 -3.50 -7.65 -22.48
CA ARG A 92 -4.32 -8.10 -23.59
C ARG A 92 -4.53 -9.61 -23.48
N PRO A 93 -5.77 -10.08 -23.29
CA PRO A 93 -6.03 -11.50 -23.02
C PRO A 93 -5.65 -12.42 -24.20
N GLU A 94 -5.64 -11.90 -25.44
CA GLU A 94 -5.31 -12.66 -26.63
C GLU A 94 -3.80 -12.86 -26.86
N SER A 95 -2.96 -11.91 -26.37
CA SER A 95 -1.53 -11.92 -26.67
C SER A 95 -0.63 -11.97 -25.43
N GLY A 96 -1.13 -11.49 -24.29
CA GLY A 96 -0.33 -11.28 -23.08
C GLY A 96 0.43 -9.96 -23.07
N GLU A 97 0.23 -9.06 -24.02
CA GLU A 97 0.86 -7.76 -24.04
C GLU A 97 0.42 -6.92 -22.83
N VAL A 98 1.37 -6.43 -22.06
CA VAL A 98 1.15 -5.46 -20.98
C VAL A 98 1.20 -4.04 -21.56
N TYR A 99 0.21 -3.21 -21.20
CA TYR A 99 0.10 -1.85 -21.71
C TYR A 99 -0.48 -0.89 -20.65
N LEU A 100 -0.16 0.39 -20.80
CA LEU A 100 -0.71 1.47 -19.96
C LEU A 100 -2.17 1.74 -20.35
N THR A 101 -2.99 2.11 -19.38
CA THR A 101 -4.46 2.21 -19.56
C THR A 101 -4.96 3.62 -19.77
N ASP A 102 -4.20 4.62 -19.35
CA ASP A 102 -4.58 6.03 -19.40
C ASP A 102 -3.37 6.89 -19.87
N PRO A 103 -3.12 7.01 -21.19
CA PRO A 103 -1.99 7.78 -21.70
C PRO A 103 -1.93 9.21 -21.16
N TRP A 104 -3.09 9.86 -20.98
CA TRP A 104 -3.10 11.22 -20.45
C TRP A 104 -2.54 11.29 -19.03
N SER A 105 -3.05 10.48 -18.13
CA SER A 105 -2.54 10.42 -16.76
C SER A 105 -1.13 9.88 -16.69
N ASP A 106 -0.87 8.81 -17.47
CA ASP A 106 0.37 8.05 -17.36
C ASP A 106 1.57 8.85 -17.92
N THR A 107 1.45 9.38 -19.16
CA THR A 107 2.62 9.87 -19.94
C THR A 107 2.47 11.25 -20.55
N ASP A 108 1.26 11.81 -20.70
CA ASP A 108 1.06 12.97 -21.61
C ASP A 108 0.75 14.26 -20.86
N LYS A 109 0.10 14.20 -19.69
CA LYS A 109 -0.28 15.39 -18.93
C LYS A 109 0.95 16.19 -18.49
N HIS A 110 1.00 17.46 -18.89
CA HIS A 110 1.98 18.40 -18.38
C HIS A 110 1.53 18.94 -17.02
N PHE A 111 2.36 18.74 -16.01
CA PHE A 111 2.21 19.32 -14.69
C PHE A 111 2.96 20.65 -14.59
N ASP A 112 2.72 21.41 -13.52
CA ASP A 112 3.41 22.68 -13.29
C ASP A 112 4.93 22.52 -13.34
N GLY A 113 5.57 23.38 -14.15
CA GLY A 113 7.01 23.32 -14.39
C GLY A 113 7.44 22.38 -15.53
N ASP A 114 6.50 21.72 -16.22
CA ASP A 114 6.82 20.99 -17.46
C ASP A 114 6.74 21.93 -18.66
N SER A 115 7.73 21.82 -19.58
CA SER A 115 7.81 22.63 -20.79
C SER A 115 7.17 21.90 -21.98
N TRP A 116 6.43 22.63 -22.81
CA TRP A 116 5.94 22.16 -24.10
C TRP A 116 7.01 22.20 -25.22
N ASN A 117 8.16 22.80 -24.93
CA ASN A 117 9.24 23.02 -25.89
C ASN A 117 10.48 22.16 -25.58
N ASP A 118 10.39 21.17 -24.72
CA ASP A 118 11.49 20.24 -24.42
C ASP A 118 11.88 19.49 -25.70
N PRO A 119 13.15 19.50 -26.13
CA PRO A 119 13.58 18.78 -27.31
C PRO A 119 13.57 17.27 -27.09
N GLY A 120 13.39 16.51 -28.17
CA GLY A 120 13.44 15.04 -28.15
C GLY A 120 12.12 14.38 -27.81
N THR A 121 12.18 13.09 -27.52
CA THR A 121 11.03 12.28 -27.12
C THR A 121 10.99 12.18 -25.60
N ASN A 122 10.03 12.83 -24.96
CA ASN A 122 9.96 12.92 -23.51
C ASN A 122 8.68 12.30 -22.96
N VAL A 123 8.78 11.65 -21.80
CA VAL A 123 7.63 11.25 -21.00
C VAL A 123 7.23 12.40 -20.07
N TYR A 124 5.93 12.58 -19.90
CA TYR A 124 5.31 13.49 -18.94
C TYR A 124 4.40 12.71 -17.99
N GLY A 125 3.22 13.23 -17.67
CA GLY A 125 2.24 12.57 -16.83
C GLY A 125 2.72 12.28 -15.40
N CYS A 126 2.00 11.41 -14.74
CA CYS A 126 2.34 10.93 -13.40
C CYS A 126 3.73 10.30 -13.36
N ILE A 127 4.12 9.59 -14.41
CA ILE A 127 5.38 8.86 -14.49
C ILE A 127 6.58 9.82 -14.38
N LYS A 128 6.59 10.93 -15.11
CA LYS A 128 7.64 11.96 -14.96
C LYS A 128 7.73 12.51 -13.55
N GLN A 129 6.57 12.78 -12.93
CA GLN A 129 6.54 13.34 -11.57
C GLN A 129 7.05 12.31 -10.54
N LEU A 130 6.65 11.06 -10.65
CA LEU A 130 7.15 9.97 -9.81
C LEU A 130 8.67 9.79 -10.01
N PHE A 131 9.16 9.86 -11.24
CA PHE A 131 10.59 9.77 -11.50
C PHE A 131 11.39 10.92 -10.87
N LYS A 132 10.84 12.14 -10.84
CA LYS A 132 11.43 13.27 -10.09
C LYS A 132 11.48 12.98 -8.57
N LEU A 133 10.50 12.27 -8.00
CA LEU A 133 10.54 11.84 -6.60
C LEU A 133 11.68 10.86 -6.36
N LYS A 134 11.92 9.88 -7.25
CA LYS A 134 13.07 8.97 -7.19
C LYS A 134 14.41 9.71 -7.19
N GLN A 135 14.54 10.75 -8.01
CA GLN A 135 15.77 11.54 -8.08
C GLN A 135 16.05 12.29 -6.77
N ARG A 136 15.01 12.81 -6.12
CA ARG A 136 15.12 13.54 -4.83
C ARG A 136 15.34 12.60 -3.64
N ASN A 137 14.69 11.43 -3.64
CA ASN A 137 14.82 10.43 -2.59
C ASN A 137 15.31 9.11 -3.18
N ARG A 138 16.60 8.80 -3.00
CA ARG A 138 17.25 7.60 -3.55
C ARG A 138 16.75 6.29 -2.95
N ASN A 139 16.05 6.35 -1.81
CA ASN A 139 15.45 5.17 -1.17
C ASN A 139 14.01 4.93 -1.62
N PHE A 140 13.42 5.82 -2.40
CA PHE A 140 12.07 5.73 -2.93
C PHE A 140 12.05 4.98 -4.27
N LYS A 141 11.32 3.89 -4.35
CA LYS A 141 11.21 3.01 -5.52
C LYS A 141 9.79 3.04 -6.08
N ILE A 142 9.68 2.81 -7.38
CA ILE A 142 8.40 2.74 -8.07
C ILE A 142 8.32 1.42 -8.83
N LEU A 143 7.25 0.66 -8.62
CA LEU A 143 6.95 -0.55 -9.35
C LEU A 143 5.73 -0.33 -10.24
N LEU A 144 5.74 -0.91 -11.45
CA LEU A 144 4.55 -0.99 -12.28
C LEU A 144 3.65 -2.11 -11.76
N SER A 145 2.48 -1.76 -11.24
CA SER A 145 1.47 -2.75 -10.84
C SER A 145 0.60 -3.09 -12.04
N ILE A 146 0.44 -4.40 -12.29
CA ILE A 146 -0.25 -4.95 -13.46
C ILE A 146 -1.42 -5.79 -12.98
N GLY A 147 -2.63 -5.43 -13.39
CA GLY A 147 -3.85 -6.19 -13.06
C GLY A 147 -4.84 -5.43 -12.18
N GLY A 148 -4.96 -5.85 -10.93
CA GLY A 148 -6.02 -5.42 -10.01
C GLY A 148 -7.34 -6.10 -10.33
N TRP A 149 -8.35 -5.89 -9.49
CA TRP A 149 -9.66 -6.55 -9.61
C TRP A 149 -10.24 -6.51 -11.03
N THR A 150 -10.25 -5.32 -11.63
CA THR A 150 -10.92 -5.09 -12.93
C THR A 150 -10.25 -5.83 -14.09
N TYR A 151 -8.92 -5.98 -14.07
CA TYR A 151 -8.16 -6.56 -15.18
C TYR A 151 -7.74 -8.01 -14.96
N SER A 152 -8.03 -8.58 -13.80
CA SER A 152 -7.61 -9.94 -13.43
C SER A 152 -8.15 -11.04 -14.33
N SER A 153 -9.31 -10.86 -14.93
CA SER A 153 -9.85 -11.81 -15.91
C SER A 153 -8.99 -11.98 -17.17
N ASN A 154 -8.10 -11.01 -17.45
CA ASN A 154 -7.25 -11.00 -18.64
C ASN A 154 -5.99 -11.87 -18.50
N PHE A 155 -5.68 -12.39 -17.30
CA PHE A 155 -4.45 -13.14 -17.04
C PHE A 155 -4.49 -14.60 -17.49
N ALA A 156 -5.61 -15.28 -17.28
CA ALA A 156 -5.68 -16.75 -17.38
C ALA A 156 -5.24 -17.29 -18.75
N ASN A 157 -5.68 -16.66 -19.84
CA ASN A 157 -5.35 -17.12 -21.19
C ASN A 157 -3.86 -16.93 -21.52
N PRO A 158 -3.25 -15.74 -21.43
CA PRO A 158 -1.83 -15.59 -21.73
C PRO A 158 -0.92 -16.33 -20.74
N ALA A 159 -1.29 -16.43 -19.46
CA ALA A 159 -0.51 -17.19 -18.50
C ALA A 159 -0.42 -18.68 -18.82
N SER A 160 -1.43 -19.24 -19.46
CA SER A 160 -1.48 -20.67 -19.80
C SER A 160 -0.53 -21.10 -20.92
N THR A 161 0.02 -20.14 -21.68
CA THR A 161 0.88 -20.44 -22.83
C THR A 161 2.30 -19.89 -22.68
N VAL A 162 3.29 -20.60 -23.22
CA VAL A 162 4.69 -20.12 -23.22
C VAL A 162 4.80 -18.76 -23.92
N THR A 163 4.19 -18.61 -25.10
CA THR A 163 4.23 -17.37 -25.88
C THR A 163 3.57 -16.21 -25.13
N GLY A 164 2.41 -16.45 -24.49
CA GLY A 164 1.71 -15.43 -23.71
C GLY A 164 2.55 -14.95 -22.53
N ARG A 165 3.14 -15.87 -21.76
CA ARG A 165 4.04 -15.52 -20.64
C ARG A 165 5.26 -14.74 -21.11
N GLN A 166 5.88 -15.15 -22.22
CA GLN A 166 7.02 -14.45 -22.81
C GLN A 166 6.65 -13.04 -23.30
N THR A 167 5.47 -12.89 -23.93
CA THR A 167 4.97 -11.58 -24.36
C THR A 167 4.70 -10.69 -23.14
N PHE A 168 4.02 -11.21 -22.11
CA PHE A 168 3.77 -10.49 -20.88
C PHE A 168 5.08 -9.98 -20.26
N ALA A 169 6.02 -10.87 -20.00
CA ALA A 169 7.28 -10.53 -19.37
C ALA A 169 8.09 -9.51 -20.19
N ARG A 170 8.17 -9.71 -21.51
CA ARG A 170 8.90 -8.81 -22.42
C ARG A 170 8.28 -7.41 -22.43
N THR A 171 6.97 -7.29 -22.53
CA THR A 171 6.31 -5.98 -22.61
C THR A 171 6.27 -5.29 -21.26
N ALA A 172 6.10 -6.02 -20.17
CA ALA A 172 6.19 -5.47 -18.81
C ALA A 172 7.61 -4.91 -18.52
N VAL A 173 8.67 -5.66 -18.86
CA VAL A 173 10.05 -5.21 -18.67
C VAL A 173 10.39 -4.06 -19.61
N GLN A 174 9.83 -4.04 -20.85
CA GLN A 174 9.99 -2.90 -21.75
C GLN A 174 9.37 -1.63 -21.16
N LEU A 175 8.18 -1.71 -20.56
CA LEU A 175 7.57 -0.57 -19.86
C LEU A 175 8.40 -0.13 -18.67
N LEU A 176 8.94 -1.08 -17.88
CA LEU A 176 9.84 -0.76 -16.78
C LEU A 176 11.05 0.04 -17.26
N GLU A 177 11.70 -0.40 -18.34
CA GLU A 177 12.88 0.27 -18.91
C GLU A 177 12.52 1.63 -19.51
N ASP A 178 11.44 1.72 -20.29
CA ASP A 178 11.01 2.97 -20.92
C ASP A 178 10.65 4.05 -19.89
N LEU A 179 10.01 3.66 -18.78
CA LEU A 179 9.36 4.58 -17.85
C LEU A 179 10.13 4.78 -16.54
N GLY A 180 11.24 4.07 -16.36
CA GLY A 180 12.11 4.26 -15.21
C GLY A 180 11.59 3.63 -13.91
N PHE A 181 10.92 2.47 -13.97
CA PHE A 181 10.47 1.74 -12.80
C PHE A 181 11.59 0.89 -12.17
N ASP A 182 11.45 0.59 -10.87
CA ASP A 182 12.39 -0.23 -10.10
C ASP A 182 11.96 -1.69 -9.99
N GLY A 183 10.81 -2.04 -10.56
CA GLY A 183 10.28 -3.39 -10.50
C GLY A 183 8.89 -3.51 -11.09
N ILE A 184 8.35 -4.72 -10.95
CA ILE A 184 7.01 -5.10 -11.39
C ILE A 184 6.28 -5.69 -10.19
N ASP A 185 5.03 -5.27 -10.01
CA ASP A 185 4.06 -5.86 -9.10
C ASP A 185 2.97 -6.54 -9.92
N ILE A 186 2.60 -7.79 -9.59
CA ILE A 186 1.54 -8.52 -10.31
C ILE A 186 0.36 -8.72 -9.37
N ASP A 187 -0.77 -8.18 -9.77
CA ASP A 187 -2.02 -8.21 -9.03
C ASP A 187 -3.08 -9.02 -9.78
N TRP A 188 -2.96 -10.36 -9.71
CA TRP A 188 -3.93 -11.28 -10.29
C TRP A 188 -4.91 -11.78 -9.25
N GLU A 189 -6.14 -11.27 -9.27
CA GLU A 189 -7.22 -11.55 -8.30
C GLU A 189 -8.34 -12.39 -8.92
N TYR A 190 -8.31 -13.73 -8.90
CA TYR A 190 -7.29 -14.64 -8.41
C TYR A 190 -7.22 -15.86 -9.33
N PRO A 191 -6.15 -16.65 -9.35
CA PRO A 191 -6.16 -17.98 -9.97
C PRO A 191 -7.30 -18.84 -9.40
N GLN A 192 -8.09 -19.44 -10.27
CA GLN A 192 -9.33 -20.13 -9.90
C GLN A 192 -9.14 -21.61 -9.60
N ASN A 193 -8.07 -22.20 -10.11
CA ASN A 193 -7.77 -23.64 -9.99
C ASN A 193 -6.27 -23.89 -10.01
N ASP A 194 -5.87 -25.14 -9.78
CA ASP A 194 -4.46 -25.54 -9.72
C ASP A 194 -3.70 -25.33 -11.03
N ALA A 195 -4.36 -25.46 -12.19
CA ALA A 195 -3.74 -25.17 -13.49
C ALA A 195 -3.34 -23.68 -13.57
N GLN A 196 -4.24 -22.77 -13.26
CA GLN A 196 -3.95 -21.33 -13.23
C GLN A 196 -2.91 -20.97 -12.17
N ALA A 197 -2.92 -21.63 -11.00
CA ALA A 197 -1.89 -21.44 -9.98
C ALA A 197 -0.50 -21.89 -10.48
N SER A 198 -0.44 -23.00 -11.23
CA SER A 198 0.78 -23.44 -11.89
C SER A 198 1.25 -22.46 -12.98
N ASP A 199 0.31 -21.96 -13.78
CA ASP A 199 0.59 -20.96 -14.82
C ASP A 199 1.11 -19.66 -14.23
N TYR A 200 0.59 -19.26 -13.05
CA TYR A 200 1.07 -18.08 -12.32
C TYR A 200 2.52 -18.25 -11.88
N VAL A 201 2.90 -19.41 -11.34
CA VAL A 201 4.32 -19.70 -11.01
C VAL A 201 5.21 -19.56 -12.25
N GLN A 202 4.78 -20.11 -13.39
CA GLN A 202 5.54 -20.04 -14.64
C GLN A 202 5.63 -18.60 -15.19
N LEU A 203 4.56 -17.80 -15.00
CA LEU A 203 4.55 -16.38 -15.36
C LEU A 203 5.58 -15.61 -14.51
N LEU A 204 5.58 -15.80 -13.18
CA LEU A 204 6.55 -15.19 -12.27
C LEU A 204 7.99 -15.59 -12.62
N GLN A 205 8.22 -16.86 -12.94
CA GLN A 205 9.52 -17.36 -13.39
C GLN A 205 10.00 -16.62 -14.65
N GLU A 206 9.12 -16.46 -15.63
CA GLU A 206 9.48 -15.79 -16.89
C GLU A 206 9.73 -14.29 -16.69
N VAL A 207 8.90 -13.61 -15.87
CA VAL A 207 9.11 -12.20 -15.51
C VAL A 207 10.44 -12.02 -14.78
N ARG A 208 10.74 -12.83 -13.76
CA ARG A 208 12.01 -12.77 -13.02
C ARG A 208 13.20 -12.98 -13.97
N ARG A 209 13.12 -13.98 -14.85
CA ARG A 209 14.18 -14.24 -15.84
C ARG A 209 14.47 -13.02 -16.73
N GLN A 210 13.44 -12.33 -17.18
CA GLN A 210 13.62 -11.14 -18.04
C GLN A 210 14.07 -9.91 -17.25
N LEU A 211 13.63 -9.74 -16.01
CA LEU A 211 14.18 -8.71 -15.11
C LEU A 211 15.69 -8.94 -14.87
N ASP A 212 16.11 -10.17 -14.58
CA ASP A 212 17.53 -10.52 -14.40
C ASP A 212 18.36 -10.23 -15.66
N GLN A 213 17.80 -10.46 -16.85
CA GLN A 213 18.44 -10.10 -18.11
C GLN A 213 18.58 -8.58 -18.30
N ALA A 214 17.55 -7.83 -17.90
CA ALA A 214 17.59 -6.37 -17.94
C ALA A 214 18.62 -5.79 -16.96
N GLU A 215 18.75 -6.39 -15.78
CA GLU A 215 19.79 -6.02 -14.79
C GLU A 215 21.21 -6.17 -15.36
N GLN A 216 21.48 -7.27 -16.07
CA GLN A 216 22.80 -7.56 -16.64
C GLN A 216 23.29 -6.55 -17.70
N LYS A 217 22.38 -5.81 -18.34
CA LYS A 217 22.71 -4.78 -19.31
C LYS A 217 23.23 -3.49 -18.68
N ARG A 218 23.12 -3.33 -17.37
CA ARG A 218 23.45 -2.10 -16.64
C ARG A 218 24.86 -2.13 -16.07
N ARG A 219 25.46 -0.94 -15.97
CA ARG A 219 26.78 -0.77 -15.33
C ARG A 219 26.67 -0.82 -13.80
N SER A 220 25.59 -0.26 -13.26
CA SER A 220 25.28 -0.30 -11.84
C SER A 220 24.72 -1.68 -11.45
N ARG A 221 25.06 -2.15 -10.24
CA ARG A 221 24.44 -3.35 -9.67
C ARG A 221 23.05 -2.99 -9.18
N VAL A 222 22.08 -3.14 -10.05
CA VAL A 222 20.65 -2.95 -9.74
C VAL A 222 20.01 -4.32 -9.60
N HIS A 223 19.06 -4.43 -8.67
CA HIS A 223 18.11 -5.53 -8.60
C HIS A 223 16.70 -4.98 -8.81
N PHE A 224 16.02 -5.41 -9.87
CA PHE A 224 14.65 -5.06 -10.14
C PHE A 224 13.71 -5.94 -9.33
N LEU A 225 12.81 -5.33 -8.60
CA LEU A 225 11.89 -6.03 -7.72
C LEU A 225 10.79 -6.74 -8.51
N LEU A 226 10.40 -7.92 -8.02
CA LEU A 226 9.20 -8.63 -8.44
C LEU A 226 8.33 -8.91 -7.21
N THR A 227 7.14 -8.34 -7.18
CA THR A 227 6.20 -8.48 -6.08
C THR A 227 4.83 -8.93 -6.57
N VAL A 228 3.97 -9.32 -5.65
CA VAL A 228 2.59 -9.66 -5.95
C VAL A 228 1.67 -9.08 -4.87
N ALA A 229 0.46 -8.66 -5.25
CA ALA A 229 -0.66 -8.58 -4.34
C ALA A 229 -1.16 -10.00 -4.05
N CYS A 230 -1.40 -10.31 -2.79
CA CYS A 230 -1.80 -11.66 -2.41
C CYS A 230 -3.01 -11.66 -1.47
N PRO A 231 -3.93 -12.65 -1.63
CA PRO A 231 -5.18 -12.71 -0.87
C PRO A 231 -4.97 -13.06 0.60
N ALA A 232 -5.81 -12.49 1.47
CA ALA A 232 -5.93 -12.92 2.85
C ALA A 232 -7.11 -13.87 3.10
N GLY A 233 -8.02 -14.02 2.13
CA GLY A 233 -9.12 -14.97 2.20
C GLY A 233 -8.68 -16.41 1.88
N ALA A 234 -9.01 -17.36 2.77
CA ALA A 234 -8.58 -18.75 2.66
C ALA A 234 -9.01 -19.42 1.34
N GLN A 235 -10.20 -19.10 0.84
CA GLN A 235 -10.72 -19.63 -0.43
C GLN A 235 -9.85 -19.28 -1.65
N ASN A 236 -8.99 -18.26 -1.52
CA ASN A 236 -8.09 -17.81 -2.57
C ASN A 236 -6.63 -18.24 -2.30
N TYR A 237 -6.07 -17.96 -1.12
CA TYR A 237 -4.66 -18.31 -0.87
C TYR A 237 -4.41 -19.82 -0.85
N GLN A 238 -5.40 -20.66 -0.52
CA GLN A 238 -5.28 -22.12 -0.57
C GLN A 238 -5.14 -22.67 -1.99
N LYS A 239 -5.51 -21.89 -3.00
CA LYS A 239 -5.31 -22.25 -4.42
C LYS A 239 -3.90 -21.92 -4.92
N LEU A 240 -3.16 -21.05 -4.22
CA LEU A 240 -1.85 -20.59 -4.67
C LEU A 240 -0.76 -21.64 -4.38
N ARG A 241 0.22 -21.72 -5.24
CA ARG A 241 1.44 -22.51 -5.05
C ARG A 241 2.50 -21.65 -4.36
N ILE A 242 2.22 -21.24 -3.11
CA ILE A 242 2.97 -20.22 -2.36
C ILE A 242 4.45 -20.49 -2.34
N ALA A 243 4.87 -21.71 -1.95
CA ALA A 243 6.28 -22.09 -1.85
C ALA A 243 7.03 -22.05 -3.19
N GLU A 244 6.33 -22.30 -4.30
CA GLU A 244 6.91 -22.21 -5.64
C GLU A 244 7.02 -20.76 -6.11
N MET A 245 6.00 -19.93 -5.84
CA MET A 245 5.98 -18.49 -6.15
C MET A 245 7.05 -17.74 -5.38
N ASP A 246 7.28 -18.05 -4.09
CA ASP A 246 8.23 -17.36 -3.22
C ASP A 246 9.67 -17.36 -3.73
N ARG A 247 10.03 -18.34 -4.57
CA ARG A 247 11.36 -18.43 -5.20
C ARG A 247 11.69 -17.27 -6.13
N TYR A 248 10.67 -16.63 -6.69
CA TYR A 248 10.81 -15.57 -7.69
C TYR A 248 10.52 -14.18 -7.11
N LEU A 249 9.87 -14.10 -5.94
CA LEU A 249 9.36 -12.87 -5.35
C LEU A 249 10.34 -12.26 -4.35
N ASP A 250 10.46 -10.94 -4.38
CA ASP A 250 11.18 -10.17 -3.37
C ASP A 250 10.35 -10.00 -2.11
N PHE A 251 9.07 -9.66 -2.25
CA PHE A 251 8.11 -9.60 -1.16
C PHE A 251 6.67 -9.76 -1.64
N TRP A 252 5.78 -9.99 -0.68
CA TRP A 252 4.36 -10.21 -0.87
C TRP A 252 3.57 -9.07 -0.25
N ASN A 253 2.68 -8.44 -1.00
CA ASN A 253 1.75 -7.42 -0.50
C ASN A 253 0.45 -8.12 -0.09
N LEU A 254 0.31 -8.42 1.20
CA LEU A 254 -0.88 -9.10 1.73
C LEU A 254 -2.04 -8.12 1.79
N MET A 255 -3.09 -8.35 1.01
CA MET A 255 -4.35 -7.60 1.04
C MET A 255 -5.16 -7.95 2.29
N ALA A 256 -4.68 -7.46 3.46
CA ALA A 256 -5.26 -7.72 4.78
C ALA A 256 -6.44 -6.78 5.06
N TYR A 257 -7.35 -6.71 4.10
CA TYR A 257 -8.58 -5.90 4.11
C TYR A 257 -9.65 -6.57 3.24
N ASP A 258 -10.83 -5.94 3.14
CA ASP A 258 -11.98 -6.48 2.42
C ASP A 258 -12.49 -7.83 2.95
N TYR A 259 -12.35 -8.03 4.26
CA TYR A 259 -12.82 -9.26 4.90
C TYR A 259 -14.35 -9.32 5.01
N ALA A 260 -15.00 -8.16 5.01
CA ALA A 260 -16.45 -8.02 4.96
C ALA A 260 -16.83 -6.81 4.09
N GLY A 261 -17.94 -6.90 3.37
CA GLY A 261 -18.38 -5.84 2.47
C GLY A 261 -19.82 -6.02 1.98
N SER A 262 -20.18 -5.30 0.90
CA SER A 262 -21.53 -5.28 0.31
C SER A 262 -22.01 -6.63 -0.22
N TRP A 263 -21.12 -7.58 -0.42
CA TRP A 263 -21.37 -8.96 -0.89
C TRP A 263 -21.81 -9.90 0.21
N ASP A 264 -21.77 -9.49 1.49
CA ASP A 264 -22.12 -10.30 2.64
C ASP A 264 -23.56 -10.08 3.06
N GLN A 265 -24.04 -10.91 4.01
CA GLN A 265 -25.34 -10.77 4.68
C GLN A 265 -25.21 -10.21 6.10
N ILE A 266 -24.01 -10.23 6.65
CA ILE A 266 -23.69 -9.85 8.02
C ILE A 266 -22.65 -8.74 8.01
N ALA A 267 -22.88 -7.69 8.77
CA ALA A 267 -21.94 -6.61 8.98
C ALA A 267 -20.72 -7.14 9.75
N GLY A 268 -19.54 -7.00 9.16
CA GLY A 268 -18.31 -7.56 9.70
C GLY A 268 -17.17 -6.55 9.76
N HIS A 269 -16.08 -6.97 10.38
CA HIS A 269 -14.82 -6.23 10.33
C HIS A 269 -14.11 -6.47 8.99
N GLN A 270 -13.63 -5.40 8.37
CA GLN A 270 -12.97 -5.53 7.06
C GLN A 270 -11.47 -5.79 7.14
N SER A 271 -10.83 -5.62 8.32
CA SER A 271 -9.36 -5.67 8.43
C SER A 271 -8.87 -6.08 9.84
N ASN A 272 -9.66 -6.91 10.54
CA ASN A 272 -9.30 -7.43 11.85
C ASN A 272 -8.03 -8.29 11.79
N TRP A 273 -7.14 -8.14 12.80
CA TRP A 273 -5.96 -9.00 12.89
C TRP A 273 -6.32 -10.39 13.36
N TYR A 274 -7.13 -10.53 14.41
CA TYR A 274 -7.57 -11.80 14.97
C TYR A 274 -9.04 -12.07 14.68
N ALA A 275 -9.40 -13.37 14.63
CA ALA A 275 -10.80 -13.79 14.58
C ALA A 275 -11.42 -13.74 15.98
N ASP A 276 -12.72 -13.43 16.05
CA ASP A 276 -13.51 -13.55 17.29
C ASP A 276 -14.15 -14.94 17.38
N PRO A 277 -13.69 -15.81 18.30
CA PRO A 277 -14.27 -17.15 18.43
C PRO A 277 -15.73 -17.14 18.94
N ASN A 278 -16.17 -16.03 19.52
CA ASN A 278 -17.54 -15.87 20.02
C ASN A 278 -18.47 -15.19 19.00
N ASN A 279 -17.90 -14.58 17.94
CA ASN A 279 -18.68 -13.90 16.91
C ASN A 279 -17.98 -14.06 15.54
N ASN A 280 -17.88 -15.31 15.09
CA ASN A 280 -17.24 -15.63 13.79
C ASN A 280 -17.90 -14.91 12.61
N ALA A 281 -19.20 -14.58 12.73
CA ALA A 281 -19.90 -13.86 11.66
C ALA A 281 -19.39 -12.43 11.46
N ALA A 282 -18.85 -11.80 12.52
CA ALA A 282 -18.21 -10.48 12.43
C ALA A 282 -16.77 -10.54 11.89
N THR A 283 -16.13 -11.70 11.96
CA THR A 283 -14.73 -11.90 11.57
C THR A 283 -14.58 -13.13 10.65
N PRO A 284 -15.17 -13.10 9.44
CA PRO A 284 -15.14 -14.25 8.52
C PRO A 284 -13.72 -14.63 8.09
N PHE A 285 -12.82 -13.67 8.12
CA PHE A 285 -11.38 -13.83 7.87
C PHE A 285 -10.57 -13.10 8.94
N SER A 286 -9.25 -13.36 8.98
CA SER A 286 -8.33 -12.64 9.85
C SER A 286 -6.92 -12.60 9.26
N THR A 287 -6.20 -11.52 9.52
CA THR A 287 -4.80 -11.35 9.09
C THR A 287 -3.90 -12.43 9.66
N ASP A 288 -4.12 -12.80 10.93
CA ASP A 288 -3.37 -13.87 11.63
C ASP A 288 -3.48 -15.22 10.92
N ALA A 289 -4.68 -15.62 10.49
CA ALA A 289 -4.89 -16.89 9.79
C ALA A 289 -4.19 -16.90 8.41
N ALA A 290 -4.27 -15.80 7.67
CA ALA A 290 -3.57 -15.66 6.40
C ALA A 290 -2.05 -15.76 6.59
N LEU A 291 -1.48 -14.97 7.50
CA LEU A 291 -0.04 -14.98 7.80
C LEU A 291 0.45 -16.37 8.20
N LYS A 292 -0.27 -17.07 9.08
CA LYS A 292 0.06 -18.47 9.45
C LYS A 292 0.14 -19.39 8.24
N SER A 293 -0.76 -19.20 7.27
CA SER A 293 -0.73 -19.99 6.03
C SER A 293 0.50 -19.68 5.19
N TYR A 294 0.80 -18.40 4.90
CA TYR A 294 1.97 -18.03 4.09
C TYR A 294 3.28 -18.49 4.75
N LEU A 295 3.45 -18.25 6.03
CA LEU A 295 4.62 -18.67 6.80
C LEU A 295 4.75 -20.20 6.88
N GLY A 296 3.62 -20.89 7.02
CA GLY A 296 3.56 -22.36 6.99
C GLY A 296 4.01 -22.96 5.66
N HIS A 297 3.91 -22.22 4.57
CA HIS A 297 4.44 -22.60 3.26
C HIS A 297 5.89 -22.14 3.02
N GLY A 298 6.56 -21.59 4.05
CA GLY A 298 7.98 -21.26 4.02
C GLY A 298 8.32 -19.81 3.65
N VAL A 299 7.31 -18.95 3.45
CA VAL A 299 7.57 -17.51 3.24
C VAL A 299 8.17 -16.92 4.51
N ARG A 300 9.26 -16.17 4.36
CA ARG A 300 9.90 -15.50 5.51
C ARG A 300 9.10 -14.29 5.97
N ASN A 301 9.07 -14.03 7.28
CA ASN A 301 8.34 -12.90 7.87
C ASN A 301 8.68 -11.57 7.19
N ASN A 302 9.96 -11.30 6.95
CA ASN A 302 10.42 -10.05 6.34
C ASN A 302 10.05 -9.88 4.86
N LYS A 303 9.47 -10.90 4.21
CA LYS A 303 8.88 -10.81 2.87
C LYS A 303 7.39 -10.49 2.90
N MET A 304 6.71 -10.57 4.06
CA MET A 304 5.29 -10.25 4.20
C MET A 304 5.10 -8.77 4.52
N ILE A 305 4.46 -8.03 3.62
CA ILE A 305 4.04 -6.64 3.82
C ILE A 305 2.55 -6.61 4.11
N ILE A 306 2.16 -5.99 5.22
CA ILE A 306 0.81 -6.06 5.75
C ILE A 306 -0.05 -4.94 5.19
N GLY A 307 -1.12 -5.30 4.51
CA GLY A 307 -2.10 -4.35 3.98
C GLY A 307 -2.90 -3.64 5.07
N VAL A 308 -3.06 -2.34 4.92
CA VAL A 308 -3.88 -1.47 5.77
C VAL A 308 -4.80 -0.66 4.86
N PRO A 309 -6.12 -0.74 5.01
CA PRO A 309 -7.04 0.00 4.16
C PRO A 309 -7.02 1.49 4.53
N LEU A 310 -6.96 2.36 3.54
CA LEU A 310 -7.21 3.80 3.68
C LEU A 310 -8.68 4.15 3.38
N TYR A 311 -9.57 3.23 3.68
CA TYR A 311 -11.02 3.38 3.49
C TYR A 311 -11.80 2.57 4.51
N GLY A 312 -13.09 2.86 4.60
CA GLY A 312 -14.04 2.12 5.43
C GLY A 312 -15.16 1.51 4.61
N ARG A 313 -15.65 0.35 5.03
CA ARG A 313 -16.84 -0.30 4.47
C ARG A 313 -18.05 -0.12 5.36
N ALA A 314 -19.11 0.42 4.77
CA ALA A 314 -20.35 0.78 5.46
C ALA A 314 -21.42 -0.31 5.35
N PHE A 315 -22.22 -0.43 6.41
CA PHE A 315 -23.35 -1.34 6.52
C PHE A 315 -24.52 -0.58 7.16
N MET A 316 -25.68 -0.55 6.50
CA MET A 316 -26.87 0.16 6.95
C MET A 316 -27.92 -0.78 7.55
N GLY A 317 -28.81 -0.25 8.39
CA GLY A 317 -29.87 -1.04 9.00
C GLY A 317 -29.35 -2.17 9.89
N THR A 318 -28.18 -1.99 10.50
CA THR A 318 -27.51 -2.98 11.34
C THR A 318 -27.45 -2.56 12.81
N LYS A 319 -27.26 -3.54 13.70
CA LYS A 319 -26.98 -3.32 15.13
C LYS A 319 -25.47 -3.33 15.45
N GLY A 320 -24.62 -3.46 14.44
CA GLY A 320 -23.17 -3.53 14.58
C GLY A 320 -22.59 -4.88 14.14
N PRO A 321 -21.31 -5.14 14.49
CA PRO A 321 -20.58 -6.33 14.05
C PRO A 321 -21.30 -7.64 14.40
N GLY A 322 -21.42 -8.55 13.44
CA GLY A 322 -22.11 -9.83 13.59
C GLY A 322 -23.64 -9.77 13.40
N SER A 323 -24.20 -8.60 13.12
CA SER A 323 -25.64 -8.44 12.85
C SER A 323 -25.89 -8.36 11.34
N SER A 324 -27.12 -8.74 10.94
CA SER A 324 -27.55 -8.50 9.55
C SER A 324 -27.55 -7.00 9.23
N PHE A 325 -27.50 -6.68 7.96
CA PHE A 325 -27.60 -5.31 7.46
C PHE A 325 -28.51 -5.24 6.23
N ASN A 326 -28.93 -4.04 5.85
CA ASN A 326 -29.79 -3.78 4.72
C ASN A 326 -29.22 -2.66 3.85
N GLY A 327 -28.37 -3.03 2.90
CA GLY A 327 -27.66 -2.10 2.00
C GLY A 327 -26.44 -1.45 2.67
N VAL A 328 -25.71 -0.68 1.87
CA VAL A 328 -24.43 -0.06 2.28
C VAL A 328 -24.46 1.47 2.24
N GLY A 329 -25.46 2.07 1.61
CA GLY A 329 -25.60 3.52 1.50
C GLY A 329 -24.56 4.16 0.58
N ASP A 330 -24.38 5.48 0.74
CA ASP A 330 -23.44 6.27 -0.03
C ASP A 330 -21.99 5.98 0.35
N GLY A 331 -21.06 6.53 -0.43
CA GLY A 331 -19.62 6.47 -0.18
C GLY A 331 -18.89 7.66 -0.81
N SER A 332 -17.56 7.66 -0.74
CA SER A 332 -16.75 8.71 -1.34
C SER A 332 -16.75 8.66 -2.87
N TRP A 333 -16.61 7.43 -3.42
CA TRP A 333 -16.49 7.19 -4.87
C TRP A 333 -17.38 6.06 -5.35
N GLU A 334 -17.69 5.12 -4.48
CA GLU A 334 -18.64 4.03 -4.71
C GLU A 334 -19.48 3.80 -3.45
N ASN A 335 -20.68 3.25 -3.65
CA ASN A 335 -21.63 3.01 -2.55
C ASN A 335 -21.00 2.11 -1.47
N GLY A 336 -21.11 2.55 -0.21
CA GLY A 336 -20.63 1.83 0.96
C GLY A 336 -19.12 1.91 1.19
N VAL A 337 -18.36 2.66 0.38
CA VAL A 337 -16.91 2.81 0.57
C VAL A 337 -16.55 4.28 0.81
N TRP A 338 -16.06 4.55 2.00
CA TRP A 338 -15.67 5.90 2.44
C TRP A 338 -14.16 6.02 2.54
N ASP A 339 -13.56 7.03 1.89
CA ASP A 339 -12.15 7.38 2.10
C ASP A 339 -11.88 7.59 3.59
N TYR A 340 -10.74 7.10 4.09
CA TYR A 340 -10.35 7.30 5.49
C TYR A 340 -10.32 8.78 5.89
N LYS A 341 -9.89 9.67 4.98
CA LYS A 341 -9.89 11.13 5.24
C LYS A 341 -11.27 11.72 5.55
N SER A 342 -12.34 11.00 5.19
CA SER A 342 -13.73 11.40 5.45
C SER A 342 -14.32 10.72 6.70
N LEU A 343 -13.50 9.96 7.46
CA LEU A 343 -13.91 9.21 8.64
C LEU A 343 -13.27 9.76 9.93
N PRO A 344 -13.95 9.61 11.10
CA PRO A 344 -15.31 9.10 11.24
C PRO A 344 -16.36 10.08 10.68
N LYS A 345 -17.53 9.56 10.32
CA LYS A 345 -18.67 10.41 9.94
C LYS A 345 -19.23 11.12 11.19
N SER A 346 -19.92 12.25 10.97
CA SER A 346 -20.65 12.94 12.04
C SER A 346 -21.61 11.97 12.74
N GLU A 347 -21.80 12.15 14.06
CA GLU A 347 -22.65 11.33 14.91
C GLU A 347 -22.28 9.84 15.00
N CYS A 348 -21.12 9.46 14.44
CA CYS A 348 -20.64 8.10 14.44
C CYS A 348 -19.69 7.89 15.63
N GLN A 349 -20.07 7.01 16.55
CA GLN A 349 -19.28 6.68 17.73
C GLN A 349 -18.17 5.69 17.37
N VAL A 350 -16.92 6.09 17.53
CA VAL A 350 -15.76 5.24 17.23
C VAL A 350 -15.58 4.18 18.32
N GLN A 351 -15.37 2.96 17.87
CA GLN A 351 -15.13 1.78 18.71
C GLN A 351 -13.80 1.14 18.29
N ASN A 352 -12.97 0.80 19.26
CA ASN A 352 -11.72 0.08 19.08
C ASN A 352 -11.77 -1.22 19.87
N ASP A 353 -11.54 -2.36 19.22
CA ASP A 353 -11.38 -3.66 19.87
C ASP A 353 -9.92 -4.09 19.82
N ALA A 354 -9.21 -3.88 20.92
CA ALA A 354 -7.80 -4.23 21.06
C ALA A 354 -7.54 -5.75 21.02
N LYS A 355 -8.55 -6.61 21.27
CA LYS A 355 -8.37 -8.07 21.21
C LYS A 355 -8.37 -8.56 19.78
N LEU A 356 -9.24 -7.97 18.95
CA LEU A 356 -9.34 -8.31 17.53
C LEU A 356 -8.36 -7.48 16.70
N ILE A 357 -7.87 -6.37 17.25
CA ILE A 357 -7.19 -5.28 16.54
C ILE A 357 -8.04 -4.89 15.34
N ALA A 358 -9.25 -4.44 15.64
CA ALA A 358 -10.25 -4.00 14.68
C ALA A 358 -10.97 -2.77 15.21
N SER A 359 -11.43 -1.92 14.30
CA SER A 359 -12.18 -0.74 14.67
C SER A 359 -13.33 -0.48 13.71
N TRP A 360 -14.30 0.24 14.20
CA TRP A 360 -15.44 0.70 13.42
C TRP A 360 -16.03 1.96 14.07
N CYS A 361 -16.85 2.66 13.35
CA CYS A 361 -17.74 3.61 13.97
C CYS A 361 -19.20 3.19 13.78
N TYR A 362 -20.05 3.55 14.74
CA TYR A 362 -21.46 3.20 14.76
C TYR A 362 -22.34 4.42 15.05
N ASN A 363 -23.31 4.67 14.19
CA ASN A 363 -24.37 5.64 14.44
C ASN A 363 -25.66 4.90 14.84
N PRO A 364 -26.05 4.91 16.12
CA PRO A 364 -27.21 4.17 16.59
C PRO A 364 -28.55 4.73 16.09
N SER A 365 -28.60 6.03 15.79
CA SER A 365 -29.82 6.69 15.28
C SER A 365 -30.12 6.28 13.82
N ALA A 366 -29.07 6.15 13.01
CA ALA A 366 -29.16 5.71 11.62
C ALA A 366 -29.06 4.20 11.45
N GLY A 367 -28.63 3.46 12.47
CA GLY A 367 -28.32 2.03 12.38
C GLY A 367 -27.20 1.75 11.38
N THR A 368 -26.18 2.64 11.31
CA THR A 368 -25.08 2.55 10.34
C THR A 368 -23.79 2.22 11.05
N MET A 369 -23.12 1.19 10.56
CA MET A 369 -21.75 0.81 10.94
C MET A 369 -20.81 1.08 9.79
N ILE A 370 -19.59 1.60 10.05
CA ILE A 370 -18.50 1.67 9.09
C ILE A 370 -17.28 1.02 9.72
N SER A 371 -16.81 -0.09 9.14
CA SER A 371 -15.58 -0.76 9.55
C SER A 371 -14.40 -0.11 8.83
N TYR A 372 -13.40 0.37 9.58
CA TYR A 372 -12.19 1.03 9.07
C TYR A 372 -11.10 0.99 10.13
N ASP A 373 -9.85 1.23 9.75
CA ASP A 373 -8.75 1.29 10.71
C ASP A 373 -8.62 2.69 11.34
N THR A 374 -8.55 2.75 12.67
CA THR A 374 -8.18 3.95 13.42
C THR A 374 -6.65 4.03 13.63
N PRO A 375 -6.08 5.21 13.95
CA PRO A 375 -4.67 5.32 14.31
C PRO A 375 -4.24 4.39 15.45
N GLU A 376 -5.12 4.14 16.43
CA GLU A 376 -4.86 3.20 17.53
C GLU A 376 -4.68 1.78 16.98
N MET A 377 -5.57 1.30 16.12
CA MET A 377 -5.46 -0.05 15.55
C MET A 377 -4.26 -0.18 14.61
N VAL A 378 -3.95 0.86 13.84
CA VAL A 378 -2.75 0.89 12.99
C VAL A 378 -1.47 0.86 13.84
N SER A 379 -1.43 1.57 14.97
CA SER A 379 -0.30 1.51 15.90
C SER A 379 -0.10 0.10 16.46
N MET A 380 -1.19 -0.61 16.79
CA MET A 380 -1.12 -2.00 17.26
C MET A 380 -0.63 -2.95 16.14
N LYS A 381 -1.14 -2.78 14.90
CA LYS A 381 -0.67 -3.54 13.73
C LYS A 381 0.84 -3.33 13.50
N ALA A 382 1.30 -2.07 13.56
CA ALA A 382 2.73 -1.73 13.45
C ALA A 382 3.56 -2.36 14.57
N GLY A 383 3.03 -2.41 15.79
CA GLY A 383 3.64 -3.12 16.92
C GLY A 383 3.86 -4.60 16.62
N LEU A 384 2.87 -5.28 16.03
CA LEU A 384 2.99 -6.69 15.62
C LEU A 384 3.97 -6.88 14.45
N VAL A 385 4.00 -5.94 13.49
CA VAL A 385 4.99 -5.94 12.39
C VAL A 385 6.42 -5.93 12.97
N ASN A 386 6.69 -5.03 13.92
CA ASN A 386 7.99 -4.98 14.61
C ASN A 386 8.27 -6.25 15.43
N GLN A 387 7.30 -6.70 16.21
CA GLN A 387 7.46 -7.82 17.13
C GLN A 387 7.78 -9.12 16.39
N TYR A 388 7.14 -9.37 15.26
CA TYR A 388 7.30 -10.60 14.49
C TYR A 388 8.30 -10.47 13.33
N GLY A 389 8.84 -9.27 13.09
CA GLY A 389 9.79 -9.01 12.02
C GLY A 389 9.17 -9.13 10.64
N PHE A 390 7.90 -8.73 10.47
CA PHE A 390 7.30 -8.60 9.16
C PHE A 390 7.96 -7.47 8.36
N GLY A 391 7.84 -7.52 7.04
CA GLY A 391 8.57 -6.64 6.13
C GLY A 391 8.12 -5.18 6.15
N GLY A 392 6.91 -4.90 6.61
CA GLY A 392 6.39 -3.53 6.66
C GLY A 392 4.88 -3.42 6.48
N GLY A 393 4.42 -2.24 6.05
CA GLY A 393 3.02 -1.94 5.77
C GLY A 393 2.78 -1.55 4.31
N MET A 394 1.60 -1.86 3.80
CA MET A 394 1.13 -1.49 2.47
C MET A 394 -0.25 -0.84 2.56
N TRP A 395 -0.53 0.14 1.74
CA TRP A 395 -1.80 0.89 1.77
C TRP A 395 -2.50 0.89 0.42
N TRP A 396 -3.78 0.55 0.45
CA TRP A 396 -4.75 0.77 -0.63
C TRP A 396 -5.71 1.88 -0.21
N GLU A 397 -5.79 3.06 -0.86
CA GLU A 397 -4.80 3.61 -1.76
C GLU A 397 -4.47 5.09 -1.34
N SER A 398 -3.36 5.61 -1.80
CA SER A 398 -2.72 6.82 -1.28
C SER A 398 -3.59 8.07 -1.24
N SER A 399 -4.55 8.23 -2.17
CA SER A 399 -5.41 9.42 -2.24
C SER A 399 -6.42 9.53 -1.10
N ALA A 400 -6.64 8.44 -0.38
CA ALA A 400 -7.70 8.35 0.63
C ALA A 400 -7.20 8.59 2.07
N ASP A 401 -5.89 8.73 2.29
CA ASP A 401 -5.33 9.04 3.61
C ASP A 401 -5.60 10.49 4.03
N LYS A 402 -5.48 10.76 5.32
CA LYS A 402 -5.45 12.11 5.86
C LYS A 402 -4.07 12.73 5.64
N PRO A 403 -3.97 14.07 5.54
CA PRO A 403 -2.67 14.74 5.51
C PRO A 403 -1.81 14.40 6.73
N PHE A 404 -0.50 14.38 6.56
CA PHE A 404 0.45 14.22 7.66
C PHE A 404 0.25 15.31 8.72
N GLY A 405 0.40 14.94 10.00
CA GLY A 405 0.07 15.80 11.14
C GLY A 405 -1.44 15.84 11.47
N GLN A 406 -2.30 15.18 10.68
CA GLN A 406 -3.74 15.13 10.87
C GLN A 406 -4.28 13.70 11.04
N GLN A 407 -3.53 12.83 11.73
CA GLN A 407 -3.86 11.42 11.94
C GLN A 407 -3.78 10.55 10.67
N SER A 408 -2.84 10.84 9.76
CA SER A 408 -2.52 9.95 8.65
C SER A 408 -2.19 8.53 9.17
N LEU A 409 -2.75 7.49 8.53
CA LEU A 409 -2.45 6.11 8.91
C LEU A 409 -1.05 5.69 8.47
N ILE A 410 -0.56 6.22 7.35
CA ILE A 410 0.83 6.01 6.90
C ILE A 410 1.80 6.59 7.92
N GLU A 411 1.58 7.84 8.35
CA GLU A 411 2.41 8.50 9.37
C GLU A 411 2.37 7.76 10.71
N THR A 412 1.16 7.38 11.15
CA THR A 412 0.94 6.64 12.39
C THR A 412 1.70 5.32 12.41
N PHE A 413 1.63 4.55 11.33
CA PHE A 413 2.35 3.29 11.18
C PHE A 413 3.86 3.51 11.24
N LEU A 414 4.37 4.47 10.47
CA LEU A 414 5.80 4.78 10.42
C LEU A 414 6.34 5.19 11.81
N HIS A 415 5.64 6.08 12.52
CA HIS A 415 6.02 6.48 13.87
C HIS A 415 6.02 5.29 14.84
N SER A 416 5.00 4.43 14.76
CA SER A 416 4.88 3.24 15.61
C SER A 416 5.95 2.17 15.29
N CYS A 417 6.48 2.17 14.07
CA CYS A 417 7.62 1.35 13.68
C CYS A 417 8.97 1.94 14.11
N GLY A 418 9.01 3.14 14.68
CA GLY A 418 10.21 3.80 15.16
C GLY A 418 10.69 4.96 14.28
N GLY A 419 9.93 5.36 13.27
CA GLY A 419 10.20 6.53 12.43
C GLY A 419 11.07 6.27 11.19
N GLN A 420 11.38 7.34 10.46
CA GLN A 420 12.04 7.30 9.14
C GLN A 420 13.39 6.58 9.12
N HIS A 421 14.16 6.64 10.21
CA HIS A 421 15.45 5.94 10.28
C HIS A 421 15.34 4.41 10.27
N ARG A 422 14.14 3.88 10.44
CA ARG A 422 13.83 2.44 10.34
C ARG A 422 13.48 2.01 8.93
N LEU A 423 13.27 2.95 8.01
CA LEU A 423 12.94 2.64 6.63
C LEU A 423 14.08 1.91 5.91
N GLU A 424 13.72 1.07 4.96
CA GLU A 424 14.67 0.41 4.06
C GLU A 424 15.51 1.46 3.31
N GLN A 425 16.85 1.27 3.32
CA GLN A 425 17.83 2.21 2.75
C GLN A 425 18.43 1.73 1.42
N GLN A 426 17.77 0.81 0.73
CA GLN A 426 18.25 0.34 -0.56
C GLN A 426 17.94 1.37 -1.65
N SER A 427 18.98 1.78 -2.41
CA SER A 427 18.84 2.79 -3.46
C SER A 427 18.01 2.28 -4.65
N ASN A 428 17.24 3.21 -5.24
CA ASN A 428 16.54 3.01 -6.50
C ASN A 428 17.48 3.05 -7.72
N CYS A 429 16.95 2.64 -8.87
CA CYS A 429 17.62 2.77 -10.17
C CYS A 429 17.32 4.14 -10.81
N LEU A 430 18.32 4.78 -11.38
CA LEU A 430 18.16 5.96 -12.25
C LEU A 430 18.80 5.76 -13.63
N GLU A 431 19.34 4.57 -13.92
CA GLU A 431 20.03 4.25 -15.16
C GLU A 431 19.13 3.39 -16.06
N TYR A 432 18.59 3.99 -17.13
CA TYR A 432 17.70 3.33 -18.09
C TYR A 432 18.17 3.58 -19.53
N PRO A 433 19.29 2.99 -19.96
CA PRO A 433 19.92 3.28 -21.26
C PRO A 433 19.05 2.88 -22.45
N GLU A 434 18.14 1.90 -22.26
CA GLU A 434 17.25 1.40 -23.29
C GLU A 434 15.91 2.16 -23.38
N SER A 435 15.69 3.17 -22.52
CA SER A 435 14.45 3.95 -22.53
C SER A 435 14.25 4.67 -23.87
N LYS A 436 13.05 4.60 -24.42
CA LYS A 436 12.68 5.39 -25.60
C LYS A 436 12.53 6.89 -25.30
N TYR A 437 12.45 7.27 -24.02
CA TYR A 437 12.27 8.65 -23.58
C TYR A 437 13.60 9.29 -23.19
N ASP A 438 13.93 10.42 -23.83
CA ASP A 438 15.20 11.11 -23.62
C ASP A 438 15.37 11.62 -22.19
N ASN A 439 14.29 12.09 -21.57
CA ASN A 439 14.29 12.58 -20.19
C ASN A 439 14.34 11.47 -19.12
N ILE A 440 14.29 10.20 -19.52
CA ILE A 440 14.58 9.04 -18.65
C ILE A 440 15.98 8.51 -18.96
N ARG A 441 16.32 8.37 -20.26
CA ARG A 441 17.58 7.79 -20.72
C ARG A 441 18.81 8.62 -20.40
N ASN A 442 18.72 9.94 -20.55
CA ASN A 442 19.86 10.85 -20.54
C ASN A 442 20.18 11.46 -19.16
N LEU A 443 19.65 10.89 -18.09
CA LEU A 443 20.04 11.31 -16.76
C LEU A 443 21.43 10.77 -16.47
N ASN A 444 22.39 11.67 -16.50
CA ASN A 444 23.73 11.39 -15.99
C ASN A 444 23.60 11.17 -14.47
N CYS A 445 23.83 9.94 -14.02
CA CYS A 445 24.02 9.60 -12.62
C CYS A 445 25.33 10.20 -12.10
#